data_07d02b86da3687adf6b40d64e5d170f8
#
_entry.id   07d02b86da3687adf6b40d64e5d170f8
#
_cell.length_a   1.000
_cell.length_b   1.000
_cell.length_c   1.000
_cell.angle_alpha   90.00
_cell.angle_beta   90.00
_cell.angle_gamma   90.00
#
_symmetry.space_group_name_H-M   'P 1'
#
loop_
_entity.id
_entity.type
_entity.pdbx_description
1 polymer ?
#
loop_
_entity_poly.entity_id
_entity_poly.type
_entity_poly.pdbx_seq_one_letter_code
_entity_poly.pdbx_strand_id
1 'polypeptide(L)'
;MNQSEPDPTPAAKGPLSGLRHWQRQQQRKQRTRAARLNIIGSALRLLDFNGIDGDYVEFGCFRAETLPLAHRINQTLPMQRHLWAIDSFQGIPAAQGFRDLHPRWSEGRKFTSAAAFQRHCRRHGVPESAMTTVVCPYPELNALASDQRPDNIALVYVNCYLHSQVMHVLELLRPRLKQGMLIIFDNYFAYSRFHQSGDRAAFEQFQRSTDAFHFCRYQTFGFAGCSFITEEHFA
;
A
#
# COMPACT_ATOMS: atom_id res chain seq x y z
N MET A 1 20.01 56.51 -12.55
CA MET A 1 21.04 55.67 -11.90
C MET A 1 20.31 54.75 -10.93
N ASN A 2 20.02 53.55 -11.38
CA ASN A 2 19.32 52.53 -10.57
C ASN A 2 20.38 51.51 -10.16
N GLN A 3 20.79 51.53 -8.90
CA GLN A 3 21.72 50.54 -8.34
C GLN A 3 20.90 49.31 -7.99
N SER A 4 21.06 48.23 -8.76
CA SER A 4 20.55 46.89 -8.44
C SER A 4 21.35 46.32 -7.27
N GLU A 5 20.70 46.11 -6.14
CA GLU A 5 21.26 45.34 -5.02
C GLU A 5 21.58 43.92 -5.49
N PRO A 6 22.71 43.33 -5.05
CA PRO A 6 23.04 41.96 -5.39
C PRO A 6 22.16 41.00 -4.59
N ASP A 7 21.61 40.00 -5.31
CA ASP A 7 20.82 38.88 -4.78
C ASP A 7 21.62 38.16 -3.65
N PRO A 8 21.01 37.86 -2.49
CA PRO A 8 21.73 37.25 -1.39
C PRO A 8 22.20 35.84 -1.77
N THR A 9 23.50 35.66 -1.82
CA THR A 9 24.14 34.35 -2.03
C THR A 9 23.59 33.32 -1.04
N PRO A 10 23.15 32.11 -1.48
CA PRO A 10 22.63 31.11 -0.55
C PRO A 10 23.74 30.69 0.43
N ALA A 11 23.49 30.90 1.71
CA ALA A 11 24.42 30.59 2.78
C ALA A 11 24.83 29.10 2.70
N ALA A 12 26.13 28.85 2.67
CA ALA A 12 26.73 27.52 2.66
C ALA A 12 26.23 26.73 3.86
N LYS A 13 25.55 25.62 3.58
CA LYS A 13 25.00 24.70 4.60
C LYS A 13 26.17 24.04 5.32
N GLY A 14 26.50 24.48 6.55
CA GLY A 14 27.59 23.93 7.35
C GLY A 14 27.42 22.40 7.61
N PRO A 15 28.50 21.65 7.97
CA PRO A 15 28.54 20.22 8.11
C PRO A 15 27.46 19.65 9.09
N LEU A 16 27.08 20.43 10.09
CA LEU A 16 26.00 20.06 11.03
C LEU A 16 24.58 20.03 10.38
N SER A 17 24.39 20.71 9.24
CA SER A 17 23.11 20.70 8.53
C SER A 17 22.85 19.35 7.84
N GLY A 18 23.89 18.70 7.33
CA GLY A 18 23.80 17.36 6.72
C GLY A 18 23.47 16.29 7.74
N LEU A 19 24.09 16.33 8.91
CA LEU A 19 23.81 15.37 9.98
C LEU A 19 22.37 15.51 10.51
N ARG A 20 21.89 16.72 10.75
CA ARG A 20 20.51 16.99 11.16
C ARG A 20 19.50 16.53 10.10
N HIS A 21 19.80 16.75 8.82
CA HIS A 21 18.95 16.28 7.73
C HIS A 21 18.88 14.74 7.69
N TRP A 22 20.02 14.05 7.80
CA TRP A 22 20.11 12.60 7.87
C TRP A 22 19.34 12.04 9.07
N GLN A 23 19.52 12.59 10.28
CA GLN A 23 18.78 12.19 11.48
C GLN A 23 17.28 12.34 11.31
N ARG A 24 16.80 13.46 10.76
CA ARG A 24 15.38 13.67 10.45
C ARG A 24 14.83 12.63 9.46
N GLN A 25 15.60 12.27 8.45
CA GLN A 25 15.22 11.23 7.50
C GLN A 25 15.11 9.85 8.17
N GLN A 26 16.05 9.49 9.04
CA GLN A 26 16.00 8.22 9.77
C GLN A 26 14.81 8.16 10.72
N GLN A 27 14.55 9.22 11.49
CA GLN A 27 13.38 9.32 12.35
C GLN A 27 12.07 9.20 11.56
N ARG A 28 11.99 9.85 10.40
CA ARG A 28 10.81 9.75 9.52
C ARG A 28 10.60 8.31 9.03
N LYS A 29 11.65 7.62 8.61
CA LYS A 29 11.56 6.19 8.19
C LYS A 29 11.10 5.30 9.33
N GLN A 30 11.65 5.48 10.54
CA GLN A 30 11.26 4.73 11.72
C GLN A 30 9.78 4.96 12.09
N ARG A 31 9.31 6.22 12.09
CA ARG A 31 7.90 6.55 12.34
C ARG A 31 6.96 5.93 11.31
N THR A 32 7.31 5.98 10.03
CA THR A 32 6.52 5.36 8.96
C THR A 32 6.45 3.84 9.15
N ARG A 33 7.58 3.20 9.45
CA ARG A 33 7.63 1.76 9.71
C ARG A 33 6.81 1.36 10.95
N ALA A 34 6.89 2.13 12.03
CA ALA A 34 6.10 1.90 13.24
C ALA A 34 4.59 2.05 12.97
N ALA A 35 4.19 3.07 12.21
CA ALA A 35 2.79 3.26 11.84
C ALA A 35 2.23 2.10 11.01
N ARG A 36 3.00 1.60 10.04
CA ARG A 36 2.64 0.41 9.24
C ARG A 36 2.56 -0.85 10.09
N LEU A 37 3.53 -1.06 10.99
CA LEU A 37 3.50 -2.19 11.92
C LEU A 37 2.26 -2.17 12.81
N ASN A 38 1.91 -1.00 13.33
CA ASN A 38 0.75 -0.85 14.21
C ASN A 38 -0.56 -1.12 13.48
N ILE A 39 -0.77 -0.55 12.28
CA ILE A 39 -2.04 -0.77 11.54
C ILE A 39 -2.18 -2.22 11.08
N ILE A 40 -1.11 -2.85 10.55
CA ILE A 40 -1.14 -4.26 10.15
C ILE A 40 -1.40 -5.15 11.37
N GLY A 41 -0.74 -4.85 12.50
CA GLY A 41 -0.93 -5.59 13.73
C GLY A 41 -2.34 -5.46 14.31
N SER A 42 -2.91 -4.26 14.28
CA SER A 42 -4.30 -4.03 14.71
C SER A 42 -5.29 -4.75 13.81
N ALA A 43 -5.10 -4.67 12.48
CA ALA A 43 -5.96 -5.32 11.51
C ALA A 43 -5.94 -6.85 11.65
N LEU A 44 -4.76 -7.46 11.69
CA LEU A 44 -4.64 -8.93 11.84
C LEU A 44 -5.25 -9.44 13.14
N ARG A 45 -5.02 -8.73 14.28
CA ARG A 45 -5.64 -9.10 15.56
C ARG A 45 -7.16 -8.92 15.55
N LEU A 46 -7.68 -7.88 14.91
CA LEU A 46 -9.13 -7.67 14.79
C LEU A 46 -9.77 -8.79 13.98
N LEU A 47 -9.16 -9.19 12.88
CA LEU A 47 -9.62 -10.31 12.05
C LEU A 47 -9.61 -11.63 12.83
N ASP A 48 -8.55 -11.89 13.59
CA ASP A 48 -8.44 -13.08 14.42
C ASP A 48 -9.48 -13.06 15.55
N PHE A 49 -9.66 -11.93 16.23
CA PHE A 49 -10.65 -11.76 17.30
C PHE A 49 -12.10 -11.98 16.81
N ASN A 50 -12.40 -11.53 15.59
CA ASN A 50 -13.74 -11.68 15.00
C ASN A 50 -13.92 -13.00 14.22
N GLY A 51 -12.92 -13.87 14.17
CA GLY A 51 -13.00 -15.14 13.44
C GLY A 51 -13.09 -14.97 11.92
N ILE A 52 -12.60 -13.87 11.36
CA ILE A 52 -12.60 -13.63 9.91
C ILE A 52 -11.41 -14.36 9.29
N ASP A 53 -11.68 -15.44 8.57
CA ASP A 53 -10.69 -16.25 7.86
C ASP A 53 -10.20 -15.59 6.54
N GLY A 54 -9.23 -16.22 5.90
CA GLY A 54 -8.69 -15.81 4.60
C GLY A 54 -7.30 -15.20 4.65
N ASP A 55 -6.75 -14.92 3.48
CA ASP A 55 -5.36 -14.55 3.27
C ASP A 55 -5.05 -13.06 3.48
N TYR A 56 -3.76 -12.77 3.66
CA TYR A 56 -3.20 -11.44 3.55
C TYR A 56 -2.71 -11.20 2.12
N VAL A 57 -3.13 -10.10 1.51
CA VAL A 57 -2.73 -9.75 0.13
C VAL A 57 -2.11 -8.37 0.10
N GLU A 58 -0.92 -8.23 -0.46
CA GLU A 58 -0.23 -6.95 -0.65
C GLU A 58 -0.10 -6.63 -2.14
N PHE A 59 -0.60 -5.47 -2.54
CA PHE A 59 -0.43 -4.89 -3.86
C PHE A 59 0.53 -3.71 -3.81
N GLY A 60 1.57 -3.73 -4.66
CA GLY A 60 2.63 -2.73 -4.62
C GLY A 60 3.70 -3.04 -3.57
N CYS A 61 4.40 -4.16 -3.74
CA CYS A 61 5.28 -4.76 -2.76
C CYS A 61 6.66 -4.08 -2.65
N PHE A 62 7.12 -3.43 -3.71
CA PHE A 62 8.39 -2.70 -3.79
C PHE A 62 9.55 -3.45 -3.10
N ARG A 63 10.11 -2.93 -2.00
CA ARG A 63 11.25 -3.49 -1.26
C ARG A 63 10.85 -4.38 -0.09
N ALA A 64 9.65 -4.94 -0.10
CA ALA A 64 9.13 -5.77 0.99
C ALA A 64 9.21 -5.07 2.38
N GLU A 65 8.78 -3.81 2.44
CA GLU A 65 8.82 -3.07 3.71
C GLU A 65 7.73 -3.51 4.70
N THR A 66 6.64 -4.06 4.19
CA THR A 66 5.41 -4.41 4.91
C THR A 66 5.21 -5.90 5.08
N LEU A 67 5.43 -6.69 4.05
CA LEU A 67 5.17 -8.13 4.06
C LEU A 67 5.93 -8.90 5.16
N PRO A 68 7.24 -8.66 5.44
CA PRO A 68 7.91 -9.28 6.58
C PRO A 68 7.35 -8.84 7.95
N LEU A 69 6.75 -7.64 8.03
CA LEU A 69 6.08 -7.18 9.25
C LEU A 69 4.78 -7.97 9.44
N ALA A 70 3.98 -8.10 8.37
CA ALA A 70 2.75 -8.88 8.37
C ALA A 70 3.04 -10.34 8.75
N HIS A 71 4.03 -10.98 8.12
CA HIS A 71 4.43 -12.35 8.43
C HIS A 71 4.77 -12.55 9.91
N ARG A 72 5.61 -11.70 10.48
CA ARG A 72 6.02 -11.80 11.89
C ARG A 72 4.84 -11.68 12.84
N ILE A 73 3.88 -10.80 12.59
CA ILE A 73 2.67 -10.67 13.40
C ILE A 73 1.79 -11.89 13.21
N ASN A 74 1.57 -12.30 11.97
CA ASN A 74 0.77 -13.46 11.61
C ASN A 74 1.20 -14.73 12.37
N GLN A 75 2.51 -14.95 12.52
CA GLN A 75 3.05 -16.08 13.27
C GLN A 75 2.71 -16.06 14.77
N THR A 76 2.28 -14.93 15.32
CA THR A 76 1.90 -14.81 16.74
C THR A 76 0.40 -15.02 16.98
N LEU A 77 -0.37 -15.21 15.93
CA LEU A 77 -1.83 -15.34 15.99
C LEU A 77 -2.26 -16.80 15.84
N PRO A 78 -3.39 -17.21 16.48
CA PRO A 78 -3.98 -18.53 16.30
C PRO A 78 -4.32 -18.84 14.86
N MET A 79 -4.97 -17.90 14.16
CA MET A 79 -5.34 -18.03 12.75
C MET A 79 -4.20 -17.52 11.87
N GLN A 80 -3.37 -18.43 11.39
CA GLN A 80 -2.30 -18.08 10.46
C GLN A 80 -2.83 -17.99 9.02
N ARG A 81 -2.41 -16.94 8.32
CA ARG A 81 -2.84 -16.60 6.97
C ARG A 81 -1.72 -16.82 5.98
N HIS A 82 -2.05 -17.29 4.79
CA HIS A 82 -1.09 -17.25 3.68
C HIS A 82 -0.91 -15.82 3.19
N LEU A 83 0.30 -15.49 2.71
CA LEU A 83 0.63 -14.14 2.26
C LEU A 83 0.78 -14.13 0.73
N TRP A 84 0.12 -13.17 0.09
CA TRP A 84 0.25 -12.92 -1.34
C TRP A 84 0.95 -11.60 -1.59
N ALA A 85 1.97 -11.61 -2.44
CA ALA A 85 2.70 -10.44 -2.88
C ALA A 85 2.47 -10.25 -4.38
N ILE A 86 1.65 -9.30 -4.75
CA ILE A 86 1.25 -9.05 -6.14
C ILE A 86 1.78 -7.70 -6.59
N ASP A 87 2.66 -7.70 -7.59
CA ASP A 87 3.29 -6.49 -8.13
C ASP A 87 3.74 -6.76 -9.58
N SER A 88 3.80 -5.74 -10.40
CA SER A 88 4.43 -5.83 -11.72
C SER A 88 5.96 -5.99 -11.62
N PHE A 89 6.56 -5.53 -10.52
CA PHE A 89 8.00 -5.43 -10.31
C PHE A 89 8.73 -4.62 -11.40
N GLN A 90 8.00 -3.73 -12.07
CA GLN A 90 8.53 -2.84 -13.11
C GLN A 90 8.62 -1.36 -12.67
N GLY A 91 8.16 -1.08 -11.42
CA GLY A 91 8.04 0.27 -10.90
C GLY A 91 6.73 0.94 -11.27
N ILE A 92 6.64 2.25 -11.04
CA ILE A 92 5.43 3.03 -11.34
C ILE A 92 5.26 3.13 -12.86
N PRO A 93 4.12 2.75 -13.43
CA PRO A 93 3.87 2.90 -14.87
C PRO A 93 3.61 4.36 -15.25
N ALA A 94 3.51 4.63 -16.55
CA ALA A 94 3.08 5.92 -17.06
C ALA A 94 1.67 6.26 -16.57
N ALA A 95 1.43 7.53 -16.23
CA ALA A 95 0.11 8.02 -15.82
C ALA A 95 -0.87 7.93 -17.00
N GLN A 96 -2.07 7.39 -16.77
CA GLN A 96 -3.11 7.21 -17.78
C GLN A 96 -4.10 8.39 -17.85
N GLY A 97 -4.05 9.30 -16.87
CA GLY A 97 -4.94 10.44 -16.83
C GLY A 97 -4.67 11.35 -15.63
N PHE A 98 -5.46 12.43 -15.51
CA PHE A 98 -5.24 13.44 -14.48
C PHE A 98 -5.36 12.90 -13.05
N ARG A 99 -6.12 11.83 -12.82
CA ARG A 99 -6.27 11.18 -11.51
C ARG A 99 -5.03 10.38 -11.08
N ASP A 100 -4.13 10.07 -12.01
CA ASP A 100 -2.84 9.44 -11.73
C ASP A 100 -1.75 10.46 -11.37
N LEU A 101 -2.00 11.75 -11.61
CA LEU A 101 -0.97 12.79 -11.44
C LEU A 101 -0.70 13.07 -9.97
N HIS A 102 0.58 13.00 -9.61
CA HIS A 102 1.07 13.39 -8.29
C HIS A 102 2.50 13.95 -8.42
N PRO A 103 2.86 15.05 -7.70
CA PRO A 103 4.15 15.75 -7.90
C PRO A 103 5.38 14.91 -7.49
N ARG A 104 5.21 13.81 -6.77
CA ARG A 104 6.31 12.97 -6.27
C ARG A 104 6.41 11.61 -6.96
N TRP A 105 5.45 11.25 -7.79
CA TRP A 105 5.40 9.96 -8.49
C TRP A 105 5.68 10.16 -9.97
N SER A 106 6.64 9.42 -10.47
CA SER A 106 7.02 9.44 -11.88
C SER A 106 7.32 8.03 -12.35
N GLU A 107 7.08 7.81 -13.62
CA GLU A 107 7.33 6.54 -14.30
C GLU A 107 8.71 5.97 -14.02
N GLY A 108 8.82 4.66 -13.91
CA GLY A 108 10.05 3.91 -13.66
C GLY A 108 10.59 3.99 -12.22
N ARG A 109 10.06 4.88 -11.40
CA ARG A 109 10.46 4.94 -9.98
C ARG A 109 9.86 3.79 -9.19
N LYS A 110 10.42 3.54 -8.00
CA LYS A 110 9.98 2.45 -7.11
C LYS A 110 10.17 1.05 -7.70
N PHE A 111 11.16 0.90 -8.55
CA PHE A 111 11.53 -0.38 -9.13
C PHE A 111 12.23 -1.29 -8.12
N THR A 112 11.87 -2.56 -8.14
CA THR A 112 12.59 -3.66 -7.48
C THR A 112 12.24 -4.95 -8.24
N SER A 113 13.20 -5.74 -8.66
CA SER A 113 12.89 -7.00 -9.33
C SER A 113 12.27 -8.02 -8.37
N ALA A 114 11.42 -8.92 -8.88
CA ALA A 114 10.78 -9.98 -8.09
C ALA A 114 11.82 -10.82 -7.33
N ALA A 115 12.94 -11.16 -7.97
CA ALA A 115 14.02 -11.91 -7.34
C ALA A 115 14.69 -11.13 -6.18
N ALA A 116 14.85 -9.81 -6.30
CA ALA A 116 15.38 -8.98 -5.23
C ALA A 116 14.39 -8.87 -4.06
N PHE A 117 13.09 -8.73 -4.36
CA PHE A 117 12.00 -8.75 -3.40
C PHE A 117 11.99 -10.06 -2.61
N GLN A 118 11.97 -11.22 -3.27
CA GLN A 118 11.98 -12.53 -2.63
C GLN A 118 13.22 -12.75 -1.75
N ARG A 119 14.42 -12.37 -2.23
CA ARG A 119 15.64 -12.42 -1.40
C ARG A 119 15.51 -11.56 -0.15
N HIS A 120 14.88 -10.39 -0.25
CA HIS A 120 14.64 -9.53 0.90
C HIS A 120 13.68 -10.18 1.90
N CYS A 121 12.57 -10.73 1.45
CA CYS A 121 11.62 -11.47 2.29
C CYS A 121 12.31 -12.62 3.04
N ARG A 122 13.08 -13.47 2.35
CA ARG A 122 13.83 -14.57 2.98
C ARG A 122 14.82 -14.09 4.05
N ARG A 123 15.58 -13.02 3.76
CA ARG A 123 16.52 -12.42 4.75
C ARG A 123 15.82 -11.88 6.00
N HIS A 124 14.54 -11.59 5.92
CA HIS A 124 13.73 -11.09 7.05
C HIS A 124 12.80 -12.17 7.62
N GLY A 125 13.09 -13.45 7.35
CA GLY A 125 12.45 -14.58 7.99
C GLY A 125 11.11 -15.01 7.38
N VAL A 126 10.78 -14.58 6.15
CA VAL A 126 9.59 -15.05 5.43
C VAL A 126 9.98 -16.28 4.60
N PRO A 127 9.54 -17.50 4.96
CA PRO A 127 9.82 -18.69 4.18
C PRO A 127 8.99 -18.72 2.90
N GLU A 128 9.48 -19.42 1.87
CA GLU A 128 8.77 -19.54 0.59
C GLU A 128 7.40 -20.20 0.74
N SER A 129 7.26 -21.14 1.68
CA SER A 129 5.98 -21.82 1.97
C SER A 129 4.89 -20.91 2.56
N ALA A 130 5.27 -19.78 3.16
CA ALA A 130 4.32 -18.83 3.75
C ALA A 130 3.85 -17.74 2.79
N MET A 131 4.43 -17.66 1.58
CA MET A 131 4.20 -16.56 0.67
C MET A 131 4.16 -17.01 -0.80
N THR A 132 3.17 -16.52 -1.54
CA THR A 132 3.12 -16.58 -3.00
C THR A 132 3.47 -15.22 -3.60
N THR A 133 4.44 -15.19 -4.52
CA THR A 133 4.79 -13.97 -5.28
C THR A 133 4.21 -14.08 -6.67
N VAL A 134 3.36 -13.12 -7.04
CA VAL A 134 2.73 -13.02 -8.36
C VAL A 134 3.28 -11.81 -9.09
N VAL A 135 3.94 -12.06 -10.23
CA VAL A 135 4.44 -10.99 -11.12
C VAL A 135 3.35 -10.70 -12.14
N CYS A 136 2.63 -9.60 -11.96
CA CYS A 136 1.49 -9.27 -12.80
C CYS A 136 1.36 -7.76 -12.99
N PRO A 137 1.29 -7.26 -14.24
CA PRO A 137 0.84 -5.91 -14.51
C PRO A 137 -0.61 -5.73 -14.07
N TYR A 138 -0.92 -4.60 -13.43
CA TYR A 138 -2.25 -4.39 -12.83
C TYR A 138 -3.44 -4.52 -13.81
N PRO A 139 -3.34 -4.11 -15.08
CA PRO A 139 -4.41 -4.35 -16.06
C PRO A 139 -4.75 -5.83 -16.29
N GLU A 140 -3.81 -6.73 -15.99
CA GLU A 140 -3.94 -8.18 -16.22
C GLU A 140 -4.45 -8.94 -14.97
N LEU A 141 -4.63 -8.25 -13.82
CA LEU A 141 -5.02 -8.89 -12.56
C LEU A 141 -6.27 -9.76 -12.67
N ASN A 142 -7.28 -9.29 -13.40
CA ASN A 142 -8.56 -10.01 -13.56
C ASN A 142 -8.47 -11.21 -14.52
N ALA A 143 -7.40 -11.30 -15.31
CA ALA A 143 -7.12 -12.42 -16.21
C ALA A 143 -6.28 -13.52 -15.56
N LEU A 144 -5.80 -13.32 -14.32
CA LEU A 144 -5.05 -14.34 -13.59
C LEU A 144 -5.88 -15.61 -13.41
N ALA A 145 -5.24 -16.77 -13.63
CA ALA A 145 -5.83 -18.06 -13.34
C ALA A 145 -6.13 -18.23 -11.83
N SER A 146 -7.05 -19.10 -11.48
CA SER A 146 -7.49 -19.28 -10.09
C SER A 146 -6.40 -19.70 -9.12
N ASP A 147 -5.40 -20.45 -9.59
CA ASP A 147 -4.23 -20.87 -8.82
C ASP A 147 -3.16 -19.76 -8.66
N GLN A 148 -3.30 -18.68 -9.42
CA GLN A 148 -2.39 -17.51 -9.40
C GLN A 148 -2.95 -16.30 -8.65
N ARG A 149 -4.11 -16.43 -8.03
CA ARG A 149 -4.76 -15.35 -7.29
C ARG A 149 -5.39 -15.85 -6.00
N PRO A 150 -5.43 -15.02 -4.95
CA PRO A 150 -6.17 -15.35 -3.73
C PRO A 150 -7.69 -15.31 -3.98
N ASP A 151 -8.42 -16.31 -3.53
CA ASP A 151 -9.88 -16.33 -3.64
C ASP A 151 -10.56 -15.95 -2.32
N ASN A 152 -10.02 -16.38 -1.18
CA ASN A 152 -10.52 -16.01 0.15
C ASN A 152 -9.56 -14.99 0.80
N ILE A 153 -9.96 -13.72 0.85
CA ILE A 153 -9.13 -12.62 1.33
C ILE A 153 -9.72 -12.05 2.62
N ALA A 154 -8.88 -11.89 3.65
CA ALA A 154 -9.28 -11.22 4.88
C ALA A 154 -8.65 -9.82 5.02
N LEU A 155 -7.41 -9.65 4.56
CA LEU A 155 -6.69 -8.39 4.68
C LEU A 155 -6.00 -8.02 3.38
N VAL A 156 -6.30 -6.83 2.89
CA VAL A 156 -5.64 -6.24 1.71
C VAL A 156 -4.80 -5.05 2.14
N TYR A 157 -3.55 -5.00 1.69
CA TYR A 157 -2.67 -3.85 1.82
C TYR A 157 -2.36 -3.27 0.44
N VAL A 158 -2.87 -2.08 0.16
CA VAL A 158 -2.70 -1.38 -1.10
C VAL A 158 -1.62 -0.31 -0.95
N ASN A 159 -0.50 -0.49 -1.64
CA ASN A 159 0.60 0.47 -1.71
C ASN A 159 0.92 0.82 -3.17
N CYS A 160 -0.11 0.85 -4.00
CA CYS A 160 -0.06 1.39 -5.35
C CYS A 160 0.01 2.92 -5.30
N TYR A 161 0.36 3.54 -6.40
CA TYR A 161 0.57 4.99 -6.45
C TYR A 161 -0.43 5.71 -7.35
N LEU A 162 -0.99 5.00 -8.34
CA LEU A 162 -1.83 5.58 -9.37
C LEU A 162 -3.29 5.14 -9.19
N HIS A 163 -4.21 6.06 -9.43
CA HIS A 163 -5.65 5.76 -9.45
C HIS A 163 -5.97 4.57 -10.37
N SER A 164 -5.39 4.55 -11.57
CA SER A 164 -5.60 3.47 -12.55
C SER A 164 -5.20 2.11 -12.00
N GLN A 165 -4.05 2.01 -11.30
CA GLN A 165 -3.61 0.76 -10.66
C GLN A 165 -4.56 0.32 -9.57
N VAL A 166 -4.97 1.24 -8.70
CA VAL A 166 -5.88 0.94 -7.58
C VAL A 166 -7.25 0.48 -8.08
N MET A 167 -7.76 1.04 -9.18
CA MET A 167 -9.01 0.58 -9.79
C MET A 167 -8.93 -0.90 -10.19
N HIS A 168 -7.84 -1.35 -10.82
CA HIS A 168 -7.67 -2.76 -11.17
C HIS A 168 -7.65 -3.67 -9.93
N VAL A 169 -6.98 -3.22 -8.84
CA VAL A 169 -6.99 -3.93 -7.56
C VAL A 169 -8.41 -4.04 -7.01
N LEU A 170 -9.16 -2.94 -6.98
CA LEU A 170 -10.52 -2.92 -6.43
C LEU A 170 -11.49 -3.79 -7.25
N GLU A 171 -11.34 -3.82 -8.57
CA GLU A 171 -12.13 -4.72 -9.43
C GLU A 171 -11.80 -6.20 -9.20
N LEU A 172 -10.54 -6.56 -8.92
CA LEU A 172 -10.17 -7.91 -8.47
C LEU A 172 -10.85 -8.25 -7.14
N LEU A 173 -10.95 -7.29 -6.22
CA LEU A 173 -11.54 -7.50 -4.90
C LEU A 173 -13.07 -7.58 -4.94
N ARG A 174 -13.74 -6.94 -5.89
CA ARG A 174 -15.20 -6.84 -5.97
C ARG A 174 -15.93 -8.18 -5.74
N PRO A 175 -15.65 -9.28 -6.46
CA PRO A 175 -16.29 -10.55 -6.23
C PRO A 175 -15.83 -11.31 -4.97
N ARG A 176 -14.86 -10.75 -4.23
CA ARG A 176 -14.22 -11.33 -3.03
C ARG A 176 -14.51 -10.54 -1.76
N LEU A 177 -15.29 -9.47 -1.89
CA LEU A 177 -15.74 -8.71 -0.73
C LEU A 177 -16.55 -9.62 0.19
N LYS A 178 -16.33 -9.47 1.47
CA LYS A 178 -17.08 -10.18 2.51
C LYS A 178 -17.14 -9.37 3.80
N GLN A 179 -18.09 -9.73 4.64
CA GLN A 179 -18.24 -9.15 5.97
C GLN A 179 -16.93 -9.21 6.77
N GLY A 180 -16.51 -8.10 7.33
CA GLY A 180 -15.35 -8.00 8.20
C GLY A 180 -13.99 -7.96 7.50
N MET A 181 -13.92 -8.09 6.17
CA MET A 181 -12.68 -7.92 5.40
C MET A 181 -12.10 -6.51 5.61
N LEU A 182 -10.79 -6.41 5.76
CA LEU A 182 -10.09 -5.14 5.92
C LEU A 182 -9.32 -4.74 4.66
N ILE A 183 -9.44 -3.47 4.28
CA ILE A 183 -8.67 -2.87 3.18
C ILE A 183 -7.84 -1.70 3.75
N ILE A 184 -6.52 -1.76 3.60
CA ILE A 184 -5.58 -0.74 4.05
C ILE A 184 -4.97 -0.06 2.82
N PHE A 185 -5.06 1.26 2.75
CA PHE A 185 -4.41 2.09 1.73
C PHE A 185 -3.25 2.87 2.37
N ASP A 186 -2.02 2.65 1.89
CA ASP A 186 -0.82 3.33 2.42
C ASP A 186 -0.75 4.81 2.00
N ASN A 187 -1.39 5.16 0.89
CA ASN A 187 -1.33 6.49 0.27
C ASN A 187 -2.69 7.17 0.13
N TYR A 188 -3.69 6.82 0.93
CA TYR A 188 -5.08 7.30 0.82
C TYR A 188 -5.22 8.82 0.72
N PHE A 189 -4.44 9.56 1.52
CA PHE A 189 -4.45 11.03 1.52
C PHE A 189 -3.34 11.65 0.65
N ALA A 190 -2.64 10.86 -0.17
CA ALA A 190 -1.66 11.36 -1.12
C ALA A 190 -2.32 11.67 -2.47
N TYR A 191 -2.68 12.93 -2.69
CA TYR A 191 -3.36 13.40 -3.89
C TYR A 191 -2.70 14.67 -4.46
N SER A 192 -3.05 15.02 -5.71
CA SER A 192 -2.60 16.23 -6.37
C SER A 192 -3.23 17.48 -5.73
N ARG A 193 -2.49 18.60 -5.72
CA ARG A 193 -3.04 19.89 -5.26
C ARG A 193 -4.21 20.41 -6.11
N PHE A 194 -4.37 19.89 -7.32
CA PHE A 194 -5.41 20.34 -8.26
C PHE A 194 -6.62 19.43 -8.30
N HIS A 195 -6.43 18.13 -8.00
CA HIS A 195 -7.47 17.12 -8.15
C HIS A 195 -7.35 16.07 -7.06
N GLN A 196 -8.49 15.55 -6.66
CA GLN A 196 -8.53 14.30 -5.93
C GLN A 196 -8.06 13.19 -6.88
N SER A 197 -6.99 12.49 -6.49
CA SER A 197 -6.29 11.51 -7.31
C SER A 197 -5.85 10.32 -6.47
N GLY A 198 -5.19 9.32 -7.08
CA GLY A 198 -4.63 8.16 -6.37
C GLY A 198 -5.67 7.29 -5.68
N ASP A 199 -5.28 6.69 -4.55
CA ASP A 199 -6.05 5.70 -3.81
C ASP A 199 -7.45 6.20 -3.43
N ARG A 200 -7.54 7.43 -2.94
CA ARG A 200 -8.82 7.99 -2.48
C ARG A 200 -9.82 8.16 -3.61
N ALA A 201 -9.39 8.71 -4.74
CA ALA A 201 -10.27 8.90 -5.89
C ALA A 201 -10.78 7.54 -6.44
N ALA A 202 -9.90 6.54 -6.48
CA ALA A 202 -10.25 5.19 -6.91
C ALA A 202 -11.24 4.54 -5.94
N PHE A 203 -10.98 4.61 -4.65
CA PHE A 203 -11.83 3.99 -3.65
C PHE A 203 -13.21 4.64 -3.56
N GLU A 204 -13.30 5.98 -3.59
CA GLU A 204 -14.60 6.67 -3.63
C GLU A 204 -15.40 6.37 -4.91
N GLN A 205 -14.72 6.16 -6.04
CA GLN A 205 -15.38 5.71 -7.27
C GLN A 205 -15.92 4.29 -7.11
N PHE A 206 -15.13 3.39 -6.55
CA PHE A 206 -15.49 2.00 -6.30
C PHE A 206 -16.67 1.88 -5.33
N GLN A 207 -16.65 2.64 -4.22
CA GLN A 207 -17.75 2.65 -3.25
C GLN A 207 -19.09 3.00 -3.87
N ARG A 208 -19.13 4.00 -4.77
CA ARG A 208 -20.36 4.40 -5.48
C ARG A 208 -20.94 3.35 -6.41
N SER A 209 -20.15 2.35 -6.80
CA SER A 209 -20.55 1.24 -7.68
C SER A 209 -20.64 -0.11 -6.95
N THR A 210 -20.72 -0.10 -5.62
CA THR A 210 -20.73 -1.31 -4.78
C THR A 210 -21.89 -1.23 -3.79
N ASP A 211 -23.07 -1.69 -4.22
CA ASP A 211 -24.31 -1.54 -3.45
C ASP A 211 -24.48 -2.58 -2.33
N ALA A 212 -23.84 -3.75 -2.45
CA ALA A 212 -23.96 -4.83 -1.48
C ALA A 212 -23.16 -4.61 -0.18
N PHE A 213 -22.22 -3.69 -0.22
CA PHE A 213 -21.31 -3.44 0.91
C PHE A 213 -21.15 -1.94 1.18
N HIS A 214 -21.01 -1.61 2.45
CA HIS A 214 -20.47 -0.33 2.84
C HIS A 214 -19.07 -0.48 3.47
N PHE A 215 -18.33 0.61 3.59
CA PHE A 215 -16.95 0.60 4.04
C PHE A 215 -16.77 1.54 5.23
N CYS A 216 -16.76 0.97 6.43
CA CYS A 216 -16.56 1.70 7.66
C CYS A 216 -15.08 2.07 7.82
N ARG A 217 -14.77 3.36 7.99
CA ARG A 217 -13.39 3.79 8.26
C ARG A 217 -12.93 3.26 9.63
N TYR A 218 -11.87 2.43 9.62
CA TYR A 218 -11.33 1.83 10.81
C TYR A 218 -10.27 2.72 11.47
N GLN A 219 -9.17 3.00 10.78
CA GLN A 219 -8.08 3.82 11.33
C GLN A 219 -7.39 4.63 10.24
N THR A 220 -6.84 5.80 10.63
CA THR A 220 -5.81 6.49 9.86
C THR A 220 -4.44 6.21 10.47
N PHE A 221 -3.39 6.15 9.65
CA PHE A 221 -2.05 5.87 10.12
C PHE A 221 -0.97 6.60 9.31
N GLY A 222 0.19 6.81 9.93
CA GLY A 222 1.26 7.59 9.31
C GLY A 222 0.78 9.01 8.98
N PHE A 223 1.12 9.50 7.79
CA PHE A 223 0.68 10.83 7.31
C PHE A 223 -0.32 10.75 6.16
N ALA A 224 -0.47 9.59 5.53
CA ALA A 224 -1.31 9.44 4.36
C ALA A 224 -2.17 8.16 4.33
N GLY A 225 -2.00 7.25 5.28
CA GLY A 225 -2.67 5.96 5.28
C GLY A 225 -4.08 6.02 5.89
N CYS A 226 -4.95 5.14 5.38
CA CYS A 226 -6.30 4.92 5.92
C CYS A 226 -6.71 3.46 5.70
N SER A 227 -7.53 2.93 6.60
CA SER A 227 -8.08 1.57 6.49
C SER A 227 -9.59 1.55 6.68
N PHE A 228 -10.23 0.54 6.09
CA PHE A 228 -11.67 0.37 6.07
C PHE A 228 -12.02 -1.10 6.36
N ILE A 229 -13.11 -1.29 7.11
CA ILE A 229 -13.78 -2.58 7.28
C ILE A 229 -14.90 -2.65 6.26
N THR A 230 -15.00 -3.77 5.56
CA THR A 230 -16.10 -4.07 4.64
C THR A 230 -17.26 -4.64 5.44
N GLU A 231 -18.45 -4.07 5.30
CA GLU A 231 -19.66 -4.48 6.01
C GLU A 231 -20.80 -4.69 5.01
N GLU A 232 -21.44 -5.86 5.09
CA GLU A 232 -22.60 -6.17 4.24
C GLU A 232 -23.78 -5.26 4.61
N HIS A 233 -24.53 -4.80 3.61
CA HIS A 233 -25.82 -4.19 3.86
C HIS A 233 -26.80 -5.27 4.30
N PHE A 234 -27.23 -5.20 5.55
CA PHE A 234 -28.38 -6.02 5.98
C PHE A 234 -29.65 -5.43 5.35
N ALA A 235 -30.35 -6.29 4.61
CA ALA A 235 -31.67 -5.97 4.06
C ALA A 235 -32.72 -5.88 5.16
#